data_97f1d4f6bd9322e98b0f1d15fa09db5e
#
_entry.id   97f1d4f6bd9322e98b0f1d15fa09db5e
#
_cell.length_a   1.000
_cell.length_b   1.000
_cell.length_c   1.000
_cell.angle_alpha   90.00
_cell.angle_beta   90.00
_cell.angle_gamma   90.00
#
_symmetry.space_group_name_H-M   'P 1'
#
loop_
_entity.id
_entity.type
_entity.pdbx_description
1 polymer ?
#
loop_
_entity_poly.entity_id
_entity_poly.type
_entity_poly.pdbx_seq_one_letter_code
_entity_poly.pdbx_strand_id
1 'polypeptide(L)'
;MNIAPNTYPQVMKGKKILYVHGFASSGASGTVKGLRMLLPATQIVAPDLPVRPAEAIELLLRVCEGEKPDLIIGSSMGGMYAEQLHGYPRILLNPAFQIADTLLSNNKMGRQEFYNPRQDGQRDFLVNKQLISEFREVSGQCFAQVDSKERSLVWGLFGDQDPLVHTHDLFASHYPQAVWFHGEHFMNDRVLLRAVLPVIRWIDNAQEHREPPIIYIALDDTLSDNKNGWRKWTGEELQAYEGRLHDLPGFFERLEPMASAVKAFYTLAEHYDVRVVSAYPPSNPQALAEKQRWVEQWLGVPAYGRLLFTNSKQLLYGDYLISAAQTAYLAADDDANFMGTWLHFGEDPYKTWDDVMEFFSRLGGQ
;
A
#
# COMPACT_ATOMS: atom_id res chain seq x y z
N MET A 1 6.55 -10.41 -25.24
CA MET A 1 7.77 -9.81 -24.65
C MET A 1 7.83 -10.29 -23.21
N ASN A 2 8.79 -11.14 -22.85
CA ASN A 2 9.08 -11.46 -21.46
C ASN A 2 9.70 -10.22 -20.81
N ILE A 3 8.89 -9.44 -20.11
CA ILE A 3 9.40 -8.40 -19.22
C ILE A 3 10.07 -9.17 -18.08
N ALA A 4 11.39 -9.07 -17.97
CA ALA A 4 12.10 -9.60 -16.81
C ALA A 4 11.41 -9.00 -15.56
N PRO A 5 11.06 -9.80 -14.56
CA PRO A 5 10.38 -9.29 -13.37
C PRO A 5 11.31 -8.26 -12.72
N ASN A 6 10.78 -7.07 -12.41
CA ASN A 6 11.53 -6.07 -11.64
C ASN A 6 12.00 -6.71 -10.34
N THR A 7 13.30 -6.65 -10.08
CA THR A 7 13.90 -7.14 -8.83
C THR A 7 14.45 -5.96 -8.05
N TYR A 8 14.39 -6.03 -6.73
CA TYR A 8 14.80 -4.96 -5.82
C TYR A 8 15.90 -5.46 -4.86
N PRO A 9 17.14 -5.66 -5.36
CA PRO A 9 18.22 -6.29 -4.59
C PRO A 9 18.73 -5.43 -3.43
N GLN A 10 18.38 -4.15 -3.35
CA GLN A 10 18.79 -3.26 -2.27
C GLN A 10 17.74 -3.17 -1.14
N VAL A 11 16.49 -3.58 -1.40
CA VAL A 11 15.42 -3.57 -0.41
C VAL A 11 15.60 -4.77 0.52
N MET A 12 15.62 -4.55 1.82
CA MET A 12 15.84 -5.56 2.87
C MET A 12 17.13 -6.39 2.64
N LYS A 13 18.14 -5.83 2.02
CA LYS A 13 19.39 -6.52 1.69
C LYS A 13 20.10 -7.04 2.94
N GLY A 14 20.37 -8.35 2.95
CA GLY A 14 21.01 -9.02 4.08
C GLY A 14 20.12 -9.25 5.29
N LYS A 15 18.84 -8.85 5.23
CA LYS A 15 17.83 -8.99 6.27
C LYS A 15 16.98 -10.25 6.05
N LYS A 16 16.15 -10.57 7.06
CA LYS A 16 15.25 -11.72 7.04
C LYS A 16 13.79 -11.29 7.09
N ILE A 17 12.97 -11.88 6.21
CA ILE A 17 11.51 -11.74 6.26
C ILE A 17 10.92 -13.11 6.64
N LEU A 18 10.14 -13.14 7.72
CA LEU A 18 9.29 -14.28 8.03
C LEU A 18 7.95 -14.12 7.32
N TYR A 19 7.62 -15.05 6.42
CA TYR A 19 6.32 -15.09 5.78
C TYR A 19 5.42 -16.14 6.43
N VAL A 20 4.26 -15.72 6.91
CA VAL A 20 3.24 -16.54 7.58
C VAL A 20 2.06 -16.73 6.62
N HIS A 21 1.91 -17.95 6.10
CA HIS A 21 0.93 -18.26 5.06
C HIS A 21 -0.50 -18.38 5.59
N GLY A 22 -1.49 -18.24 4.69
CA GLY A 22 -2.91 -18.39 4.98
C GLY A 22 -3.38 -19.84 5.10
N PHE A 23 -4.69 -20.00 5.34
CA PHE A 23 -5.36 -21.30 5.47
C PHE A 23 -5.13 -22.20 4.24
N ALA A 24 -4.88 -23.48 4.48
CA ALA A 24 -4.62 -24.50 3.46
C ALA A 24 -3.45 -24.18 2.49
N SER A 25 -2.57 -23.23 2.83
CA SER A 25 -1.37 -22.91 2.06
C SER A 25 -0.12 -23.58 2.67
N SER A 26 1.08 -23.21 2.20
CA SER A 26 2.35 -23.72 2.71
C SER A 26 3.49 -22.73 2.48
N GLY A 27 4.68 -23.03 3.01
CA GLY A 27 5.93 -22.31 2.73
C GLY A 27 6.42 -22.39 1.28
N ALA A 28 5.79 -23.23 0.44
CA ALA A 28 6.08 -23.36 -1.00
C ALA A 28 5.10 -22.58 -1.89
N SER A 29 4.29 -21.68 -1.31
CA SER A 29 3.26 -20.90 -2.03
C SER A 29 3.83 -19.99 -3.13
N GLY A 30 2.97 -19.59 -4.06
CA GLY A 30 3.30 -18.60 -5.10
C GLY A 30 3.81 -17.27 -4.54
N THR A 31 3.24 -16.82 -3.44
CA THR A 31 3.66 -15.60 -2.73
C THR A 31 5.11 -15.68 -2.26
N VAL A 32 5.51 -16.82 -1.65
CA VAL A 32 6.91 -17.01 -1.22
C VAL A 32 7.87 -16.98 -2.40
N LYS A 33 7.49 -17.60 -3.52
CA LYS A 33 8.28 -17.56 -4.77
C LYS A 33 8.38 -16.12 -5.30
N GLY A 34 7.27 -15.39 -5.30
CA GLY A 34 7.24 -13.97 -5.69
C GLY A 34 8.14 -13.10 -4.83
N LEU A 35 8.08 -13.23 -3.50
CA LEU A 35 8.94 -12.50 -2.57
C LEU A 35 10.44 -12.81 -2.81
N ARG A 36 10.82 -14.08 -2.98
CA ARG A 36 12.21 -14.47 -3.26
C ARG A 36 12.72 -13.92 -4.59
N MET A 37 11.86 -13.88 -5.60
CA MET A 37 12.20 -13.30 -6.91
C MET A 37 12.33 -11.79 -6.84
N LEU A 38 11.40 -11.13 -6.13
CA LEU A 38 11.35 -9.68 -6.00
C LEU A 38 12.50 -9.12 -5.17
N LEU A 39 12.87 -9.82 -4.07
CA LEU A 39 13.87 -9.42 -3.08
C LEU A 39 15.04 -10.43 -3.03
N PRO A 40 15.88 -10.51 -4.09
CA PRO A 40 16.86 -11.59 -4.24
C PRO A 40 18.00 -11.57 -3.20
N ALA A 41 18.22 -10.43 -2.53
CA ALA A 41 19.24 -10.29 -1.48
C ALA A 41 18.67 -10.39 -0.05
N THR A 42 17.39 -10.83 0.09
CA THR A 42 16.69 -10.99 1.36
C THR A 42 16.44 -12.48 1.63
N GLN A 43 16.66 -12.91 2.86
CA GLN A 43 16.32 -14.28 3.26
C GLN A 43 14.82 -14.39 3.57
N ILE A 44 14.07 -15.18 2.81
CA ILE A 44 12.66 -15.44 3.07
C ILE A 44 12.51 -16.76 3.82
N VAL A 45 12.16 -16.67 5.11
CA VAL A 45 11.82 -17.79 5.99
C VAL A 45 10.31 -18.01 5.89
N ALA A 46 9.88 -19.19 5.51
CA ALA A 46 8.46 -19.53 5.33
C ALA A 46 8.20 -20.97 5.77
N PRO A 47 7.95 -21.23 7.07
CA PRO A 47 7.67 -22.56 7.57
C PRO A 47 6.28 -23.04 7.12
N ASP A 48 6.11 -24.35 7.00
CA ASP A 48 4.79 -24.95 6.92
C ASP A 48 4.15 -24.94 8.32
N LEU A 49 2.99 -24.30 8.43
CA LEU A 49 2.32 -24.17 9.72
C LEU A 49 1.58 -25.46 10.09
N PRO A 50 1.62 -25.92 11.35
CA PRO A 50 0.72 -26.93 11.86
C PRO A 50 -0.74 -26.57 11.62
N VAL A 51 -1.60 -27.57 11.48
CA VAL A 51 -3.03 -27.37 11.29
C VAL A 51 -3.69 -26.81 12.56
N ARG A 52 -3.20 -27.23 13.72
CA ARG A 52 -3.70 -26.77 15.02
C ARG A 52 -3.17 -25.38 15.36
N PRO A 53 -4.05 -24.40 15.65
CA PRO A 53 -3.65 -23.01 15.84
C PRO A 53 -2.63 -22.78 16.96
N ALA A 54 -2.79 -23.45 18.10
CA ALA A 54 -1.85 -23.32 19.22
C ALA A 54 -0.44 -23.81 18.85
N GLU A 55 -0.33 -24.94 18.13
CA GLU A 55 0.94 -25.47 17.65
C GLU A 55 1.58 -24.55 16.61
N ALA A 56 0.75 -23.88 15.78
CA ALA A 56 1.22 -22.91 14.80
C ALA A 56 1.83 -21.67 15.46
N ILE A 57 1.17 -21.10 16.48
CA ILE A 57 1.72 -19.98 17.27
C ILE A 57 3.02 -20.39 17.96
N GLU A 58 3.06 -21.57 18.59
CA GLU A 58 4.27 -22.06 19.25
C GLU A 58 5.44 -22.22 18.27
N LEU A 59 5.19 -22.79 17.09
CA LEU A 59 6.19 -22.87 16.02
C LEU A 59 6.68 -21.48 15.62
N LEU A 60 5.78 -20.53 15.37
CA LEU A 60 6.13 -19.18 14.95
C LEU A 60 6.95 -18.44 16.00
N LEU A 61 6.64 -18.58 17.28
CA LEU A 61 7.43 -18.01 18.35
C LEU A 61 8.86 -18.57 18.37
N ARG A 62 9.02 -19.90 18.24
CA ARG A 62 10.34 -20.55 18.14
C ARG A 62 11.11 -20.08 16.90
N VAL A 63 10.42 -19.91 15.76
CA VAL A 63 11.04 -19.37 14.54
C VAL A 63 11.51 -17.94 14.76
N CYS A 64 10.69 -17.09 15.39
CA CYS A 64 11.08 -15.71 15.72
C CYS A 64 12.30 -15.66 16.65
N GLU A 65 12.38 -16.50 17.67
CA GLU A 65 13.54 -16.57 18.58
C GLU A 65 14.81 -17.03 17.86
N GLY A 66 14.71 -18.03 16.99
CA GLY A 66 15.87 -18.61 16.28
C GLY A 66 16.33 -17.77 15.10
N GLU A 67 15.41 -17.31 14.28
CA GLU A 67 15.72 -16.59 13.04
C GLU A 67 15.85 -15.08 13.24
N LYS A 68 15.18 -14.50 14.23
CA LYS A 68 15.15 -13.06 14.53
C LYS A 68 14.83 -12.23 13.28
N PRO A 69 13.65 -12.40 12.69
CA PRO A 69 13.30 -11.71 11.45
C PRO A 69 13.29 -10.19 11.63
N ASP A 70 13.70 -9.47 10.60
CA ASP A 70 13.64 -7.99 10.56
C ASP A 70 12.25 -7.49 10.18
N LEU A 71 11.43 -8.36 9.57
CA LEU A 71 10.06 -8.09 9.17
C LEU A 71 9.25 -9.40 9.16
N ILE A 72 7.99 -9.34 9.59
CA ILE A 72 7.04 -10.44 9.45
C ILE A 72 5.93 -10.01 8.47
N ILE A 73 5.59 -10.87 7.52
CA ILE A 73 4.47 -10.66 6.60
C ILE A 73 3.49 -11.80 6.77
N GLY A 74 2.26 -11.49 7.19
CA GLY A 74 1.20 -12.48 7.35
C GLY A 74 0.04 -12.23 6.38
N SER A 75 -0.48 -13.28 5.74
CA SER A 75 -1.62 -13.18 4.83
C SER A 75 -2.81 -14.00 5.35
N SER A 76 -4.01 -13.39 5.37
CA SER A 76 -5.25 -14.04 5.79
C SER A 76 -5.13 -14.65 7.20
N MET A 77 -5.33 -15.97 7.38
CA MET A 77 -5.06 -16.67 8.64
C MET A 77 -3.64 -16.40 9.17
N GLY A 78 -2.65 -16.34 8.29
CA GLY A 78 -1.28 -15.97 8.66
C GLY A 78 -1.15 -14.55 9.20
N GLY A 79 -2.02 -13.62 8.76
CA GLY A 79 -2.13 -12.28 9.31
C GLY A 79 -2.65 -12.28 10.75
N MET A 80 -3.63 -13.12 11.06
CA MET A 80 -4.11 -13.32 12.42
C MET A 80 -3.03 -13.88 13.37
N TYR A 81 -2.20 -14.80 12.89
CA TYR A 81 -1.07 -15.30 13.67
C TYR A 81 0.03 -14.24 13.82
N ALA A 82 0.39 -13.57 12.72
CA ALA A 82 1.44 -12.56 12.72
C ALA A 82 1.12 -11.37 13.64
N GLU A 83 -0.15 -11.03 13.82
CA GLU A 83 -0.57 -9.99 14.76
C GLU A 83 -0.06 -10.27 16.18
N GLN A 84 -0.04 -11.53 16.61
CA GLN A 84 0.34 -11.97 17.95
C GLN A 84 1.87 -12.11 18.14
N LEU A 85 2.68 -11.90 17.10
CA LEU A 85 4.15 -11.95 17.16
C LEU A 85 4.71 -10.57 17.52
N HIS A 86 4.59 -10.18 18.77
CA HIS A 86 4.92 -8.82 19.24
C HIS A 86 6.41 -8.47 19.16
N GLY A 87 6.70 -7.16 19.07
CA GLY A 87 8.06 -6.61 19.08
C GLY A 87 8.76 -6.60 17.72
N TYR A 88 8.12 -7.07 16.65
CA TYR A 88 8.64 -7.06 15.28
C TYR A 88 7.83 -6.12 14.38
N PRO A 89 8.45 -5.46 13.38
CA PRO A 89 7.71 -4.84 12.28
C PRO A 89 6.86 -5.89 11.54
N ARG A 90 5.60 -5.58 11.24
CA ARG A 90 4.66 -6.53 10.63
C ARG A 90 3.82 -5.90 9.54
N ILE A 91 3.59 -6.67 8.48
CA ILE A 91 2.61 -6.35 7.43
C ILE A 91 1.56 -7.46 7.44
N LEU A 92 0.31 -7.09 7.69
CA LEU A 92 -0.82 -8.00 7.75
C LEU A 92 -1.69 -7.75 6.51
N LEU A 93 -1.72 -8.70 5.56
CA LEU A 93 -2.52 -8.59 4.35
C LEU A 93 -3.85 -9.33 4.55
N ASN A 94 -4.96 -8.61 4.44
CA ASN A 94 -6.31 -9.13 4.62
C ASN A 94 -6.41 -10.08 5.83
N PRO A 95 -5.97 -9.66 7.04
CA PRO A 95 -5.85 -10.55 8.20
C PRO A 95 -7.22 -11.09 8.63
N ALA A 96 -7.35 -12.42 8.70
CA ALA A 96 -8.59 -13.11 9.03
C ALA A 96 -8.74 -13.28 10.56
N PHE A 97 -8.91 -12.18 11.32
CA PHE A 97 -9.09 -12.22 12.78
C PHE A 97 -10.32 -13.01 13.22
N GLN A 98 -11.29 -13.22 12.33
CA GLN A 98 -12.50 -14.02 12.55
C GLN A 98 -12.45 -15.31 11.72
N ILE A 99 -11.29 -15.97 11.65
CA ILE A 99 -11.06 -17.14 10.78
C ILE A 99 -12.08 -18.25 11.01
N ALA A 100 -12.48 -18.52 12.25
CA ALA A 100 -13.45 -19.54 12.58
C ALA A 100 -14.80 -19.29 11.88
N ASP A 101 -15.29 -18.05 11.90
CA ASP A 101 -16.56 -17.68 11.29
C ASP A 101 -16.44 -17.62 9.76
N THR A 102 -15.28 -17.17 9.24
CA THR A 102 -14.96 -17.22 7.82
C THR A 102 -14.97 -18.66 7.27
N LEU A 103 -14.42 -19.62 8.01
CA LEU A 103 -14.44 -21.04 7.62
C LEU A 103 -15.86 -21.61 7.61
N LEU A 104 -16.68 -21.25 8.60
CA LEU A 104 -18.06 -21.72 8.68
C LEU A 104 -18.93 -21.12 7.57
N SER A 105 -18.86 -19.83 7.33
CA SER A 105 -19.65 -19.13 6.30
C SER A 105 -19.28 -19.59 4.89
N ASN A 106 -18.04 -20.01 4.66
CA ASN A 106 -17.56 -20.51 3.37
C ASN A 106 -17.61 -22.06 3.25
N ASN A 107 -18.37 -22.74 4.12
CA ASN A 107 -18.57 -24.21 4.08
C ASN A 107 -17.24 -25.01 4.09
N LYS A 108 -16.26 -24.59 4.86
CA LYS A 108 -14.95 -25.23 4.94
C LYS A 108 -14.87 -26.36 5.97
N MET A 109 -16.00 -26.83 6.49
CA MET A 109 -16.07 -28.03 7.34
C MET A 109 -15.76 -29.31 6.55
N GLY A 110 -15.11 -30.25 7.19
CA GLY A 110 -14.76 -31.54 6.57
C GLY A 110 -13.31 -31.58 6.07
N ARG A 111 -13.02 -32.52 5.18
CA ARG A 111 -11.67 -32.68 4.61
C ARG A 111 -11.34 -31.52 3.67
N GLN A 112 -10.19 -30.91 3.90
CA GLN A 112 -9.63 -29.84 3.07
C GLN A 112 -8.29 -30.29 2.51
N GLU A 113 -8.00 -29.93 1.27
CA GLU A 113 -6.70 -30.18 0.64
C GLU A 113 -5.80 -28.94 0.75
N PHE A 114 -4.49 -29.15 0.90
CA PHE A 114 -3.52 -28.05 0.80
C PHE A 114 -3.36 -27.62 -0.66
N TYR A 115 -3.40 -26.32 -0.90
CA TYR A 115 -3.25 -25.73 -2.23
C TYR A 115 -1.82 -25.85 -2.79
N ASN A 116 -0.84 -26.04 -1.91
CA ASN A 116 0.57 -26.10 -2.27
C ASN A 116 1.25 -27.29 -1.58
N PRO A 117 2.30 -27.85 -2.18
CA PRO A 117 3.08 -28.91 -1.54
C PRO A 117 3.64 -28.47 -0.19
N ARG A 118 3.66 -29.38 0.76
CA ARG A 118 4.26 -29.21 2.10
C ARG A 118 5.53 -30.05 2.22
N GLN A 119 6.46 -29.59 3.06
CA GLN A 119 7.72 -30.33 3.32
C GLN A 119 7.50 -31.64 4.05
N ASP A 120 6.45 -31.70 4.91
CA ASP A 120 6.06 -32.92 5.64
C ASP A 120 5.31 -33.95 4.77
N GLY A 121 5.00 -33.59 3.50
CA GLY A 121 4.26 -34.45 2.58
C GLY A 121 2.76 -34.56 2.84
N GLN A 122 2.23 -33.86 3.86
CA GLN A 122 0.80 -33.86 4.17
C GLN A 122 0.04 -33.20 3.01
N ARG A 123 -1.04 -33.88 2.53
CA ARG A 123 -1.83 -33.41 1.38
C ARG A 123 -3.16 -32.81 1.79
N ASP A 124 -3.71 -33.21 2.93
CA ASP A 124 -5.01 -32.78 3.40
C ASP A 124 -5.09 -32.81 4.93
N PHE A 125 -6.16 -32.21 5.45
CA PHE A 125 -6.47 -32.15 6.87
C PHE A 125 -7.97 -32.05 7.11
N LEU A 126 -8.39 -32.27 8.35
CA LEU A 126 -9.80 -32.25 8.72
C LEU A 126 -10.17 -30.96 9.48
N VAL A 127 -11.11 -30.21 8.96
CA VAL A 127 -11.76 -29.10 9.68
C VAL A 127 -12.99 -29.65 10.40
N ASN A 128 -12.93 -29.72 11.70
CA ASN A 128 -14.00 -30.19 12.57
C ASN A 128 -14.37 -29.12 13.62
N LYS A 129 -15.39 -29.40 14.43
CA LYS A 129 -15.85 -28.46 15.47
C LYS A 129 -14.77 -28.12 16.49
N GLN A 130 -13.88 -29.05 16.80
CA GLN A 130 -12.77 -28.83 17.71
C GLN A 130 -11.78 -27.81 17.11
N LEU A 131 -11.36 -27.98 15.86
CA LEU A 131 -10.46 -27.06 15.19
C LEU A 131 -11.07 -25.65 15.09
N ILE A 132 -12.38 -25.54 14.81
CA ILE A 132 -13.08 -24.24 14.82
C ILE A 132 -13.04 -23.58 16.22
N SER A 133 -13.21 -24.37 17.29
CA SER A 133 -13.11 -23.86 18.66
C SER A 133 -11.67 -23.40 18.99
N GLU A 134 -10.67 -24.14 18.56
CA GLU A 134 -9.25 -23.79 18.73
C GLU A 134 -8.91 -22.49 17.96
N PHE A 135 -9.43 -22.29 16.76
CA PHE A 135 -9.30 -21.02 16.04
C PHE A 135 -9.94 -19.84 16.78
N ARG A 136 -11.11 -20.01 17.39
CA ARG A 136 -11.73 -18.94 18.19
C ARG A 136 -10.90 -18.58 19.41
N GLU A 137 -10.33 -19.59 20.08
CA GLU A 137 -9.47 -19.36 21.25
C GLU A 137 -8.22 -18.55 20.87
N VAL A 138 -7.51 -18.95 19.83
CA VAL A 138 -6.29 -18.26 19.37
C VAL A 138 -6.63 -16.88 18.78
N SER A 139 -7.68 -16.75 17.98
CA SER A 139 -8.12 -15.45 17.48
C SER A 139 -8.51 -14.47 18.61
N GLY A 140 -9.05 -14.96 19.71
CA GLY A 140 -9.39 -14.17 20.89
C GLY A 140 -8.19 -13.55 21.62
N GLN A 141 -6.96 -13.96 21.28
CA GLN A 141 -5.73 -13.37 21.81
C GLN A 141 -5.23 -12.17 20.96
N CYS A 142 -5.79 -11.97 19.77
CA CYS A 142 -5.44 -10.83 18.95
C CYS A 142 -5.74 -9.52 19.68
N PHE A 143 -4.89 -8.52 19.47
CA PHE A 143 -4.95 -7.18 20.07
C PHE A 143 -4.75 -7.11 21.59
N ALA A 144 -4.34 -8.20 22.24
CA ALA A 144 -4.25 -8.26 23.70
C ALA A 144 -3.11 -7.40 24.30
N GLN A 145 -2.05 -7.11 23.54
CA GLN A 145 -0.85 -6.43 24.03
C GLN A 145 -0.42 -5.25 23.14
N VAL A 146 -1.37 -4.42 22.73
CA VAL A 146 -1.12 -3.30 21.82
C VAL A 146 -0.80 -2.03 22.62
N ASP A 147 0.47 -1.80 22.93
CA ASP A 147 0.97 -0.54 23.49
C ASP A 147 1.32 0.49 22.38
N SER A 148 1.81 1.66 22.79
CA SER A 148 2.17 2.73 21.84
C SER A 148 3.31 2.36 20.90
N LYS A 149 4.29 1.57 21.36
CA LYS A 149 5.40 1.08 20.53
C LYS A 149 4.90 0.06 19.52
N GLU A 150 4.11 -0.91 19.98
CA GLU A 150 3.53 -1.95 19.15
C GLU A 150 2.66 -1.36 18.03
N ARG A 151 1.87 -0.33 18.32
CA ARG A 151 1.04 0.38 17.33
C ARG A 151 1.82 0.96 16.17
N SER A 152 3.08 1.35 16.37
CA SER A 152 3.93 1.91 15.30
C SER A 152 4.56 0.84 14.40
N LEU A 153 4.57 -0.43 14.83
CA LEU A 153 5.24 -1.53 14.13
C LEU A 153 4.34 -2.25 13.14
N VAL A 154 3.01 -2.07 13.20
CA VAL A 154 2.06 -2.93 12.48
C VAL A 154 1.32 -2.18 11.38
N TRP A 155 1.43 -2.70 10.17
CA TRP A 155 0.69 -2.25 9.00
C TRP A 155 -0.39 -3.26 8.62
N GLY A 156 -1.63 -2.82 8.47
CA GLY A 156 -2.73 -3.61 7.93
C GLY A 156 -3.03 -3.16 6.49
N LEU A 157 -3.01 -4.09 5.55
CA LEU A 157 -3.33 -3.85 4.15
C LEU A 157 -4.61 -4.60 3.80
N PHE A 158 -5.63 -3.89 3.32
CA PHE A 158 -6.98 -4.42 3.10
C PHE A 158 -7.42 -4.23 1.64
N GLY A 159 -7.82 -5.31 0.98
CA GLY A 159 -8.35 -5.25 -0.38
C GLY A 159 -9.78 -4.70 -0.40
N ASP A 160 -10.02 -3.66 -1.19
CA ASP A 160 -11.34 -3.05 -1.38
C ASP A 160 -12.36 -3.97 -2.07
N GLN A 161 -11.88 -5.06 -2.68
CA GLN A 161 -12.67 -6.08 -3.36
C GLN A 161 -12.55 -7.47 -2.72
N ASP A 162 -12.12 -7.53 -1.44
CA ASP A 162 -12.02 -8.80 -0.73
C ASP A 162 -13.41 -9.36 -0.38
N PRO A 163 -13.83 -10.52 -0.94
CA PRO A 163 -15.14 -11.09 -0.65
C PRO A 163 -15.16 -11.94 0.63
N LEU A 164 -14.01 -12.18 1.28
CA LEU A 164 -13.88 -13.17 2.36
C LEU A 164 -13.68 -12.55 3.73
N VAL A 165 -12.94 -11.44 3.82
CA VAL A 165 -12.50 -10.86 5.09
C VAL A 165 -12.77 -9.36 5.13
N HIS A 166 -13.49 -8.91 6.16
CA HIS A 166 -13.87 -7.51 6.36
C HIS A 166 -13.45 -7.04 7.76
N THR A 167 -12.13 -6.97 8.01
CA THR A 167 -11.58 -6.69 9.34
C THR A 167 -10.82 -5.35 9.42
N HIS A 168 -10.96 -4.49 8.41
CA HIS A 168 -10.32 -3.17 8.38
C HIS A 168 -10.68 -2.33 9.62
N ASP A 169 -11.95 -2.15 9.92
CA ASP A 169 -12.40 -1.28 11.02
C ASP A 169 -11.98 -1.83 12.39
N LEU A 170 -12.02 -3.16 12.54
CA LEU A 170 -11.50 -3.83 13.73
C LEU A 170 -10.01 -3.54 13.89
N PHE A 171 -9.22 -3.69 12.83
CA PHE A 171 -7.79 -3.39 12.87
C PHE A 171 -7.55 -1.90 13.14
N ALA A 172 -8.23 -0.99 12.44
CA ALA A 172 -8.09 0.45 12.57
C ALA A 172 -8.41 0.98 13.99
N SER A 173 -9.26 0.26 14.74
CA SER A 173 -9.54 0.60 16.15
C SER A 173 -8.34 0.36 17.08
N HIS A 174 -7.35 -0.44 16.67
CA HIS A 174 -6.17 -0.78 17.46
C HIS A 174 -4.87 -0.20 16.86
N TYR A 175 -4.75 -0.17 15.55
CA TYR A 175 -3.54 0.24 14.82
C TYR A 175 -3.83 1.38 13.85
N PRO A 176 -3.01 2.45 13.82
CA PRO A 176 -3.27 3.61 12.95
C PRO A 176 -2.93 3.35 11.46
N GLN A 177 -2.07 2.37 11.15
CA GLN A 177 -1.64 2.08 9.77
C GLN A 177 -2.58 1.06 9.11
N ALA A 178 -3.88 1.38 9.00
CA ALA A 178 -4.88 0.61 8.27
C ALA A 178 -5.05 1.19 6.85
N VAL A 179 -4.65 0.46 5.83
CA VAL A 179 -4.53 0.97 4.47
C VAL A 179 -5.34 0.14 3.49
N TRP A 180 -6.22 0.78 2.72
CA TRP A 180 -6.91 0.15 1.61
C TRP A 180 -6.00 0.04 0.38
N PHE A 181 -6.11 -1.06 -0.35
CA PHE A 181 -5.53 -1.22 -1.67
C PHE A 181 -6.56 -1.76 -2.65
N HIS A 182 -6.40 -1.44 -3.92
CA HIS A 182 -7.28 -1.97 -4.96
C HIS A 182 -6.92 -3.42 -5.29
N GLY A 183 -7.74 -4.36 -4.81
CA GLY A 183 -7.54 -5.80 -5.00
C GLY A 183 -8.44 -6.68 -4.15
N GLU A 184 -8.30 -7.96 -4.42
CA GLU A 184 -9.06 -9.04 -3.77
C GLU A 184 -8.31 -9.62 -2.55
N HIS A 185 -8.80 -10.79 -2.08
CA HIS A 185 -8.26 -11.47 -0.89
C HIS A 185 -6.80 -11.95 -1.04
N PHE A 186 -6.43 -12.44 -2.22
CA PHE A 186 -5.15 -13.11 -2.43
C PHE A 186 -4.04 -12.16 -2.88
N MET A 187 -2.84 -12.38 -2.34
CA MET A 187 -1.63 -11.67 -2.76
C MET A 187 -1.18 -12.19 -4.15
N ASN A 188 -1.49 -11.42 -5.19
CA ASN A 188 -0.95 -11.62 -6.53
C ASN A 188 0.23 -10.65 -6.78
N ASP A 189 0.89 -10.76 -7.94
CA ASP A 189 2.04 -9.93 -8.28
C ASP A 189 1.74 -8.43 -8.24
N ARG A 190 0.54 -8.02 -8.65
CA ARG A 190 0.12 -6.61 -8.61
C ARG A 190 0.00 -6.11 -7.17
N VAL A 191 -0.63 -6.87 -6.28
CA VAL A 191 -0.76 -6.53 -4.85
C VAL A 191 0.62 -6.50 -4.20
N LEU A 192 1.47 -7.49 -4.51
CA LEU A 192 2.82 -7.54 -3.98
C LEU A 192 3.64 -6.30 -4.38
N LEU A 193 3.60 -5.89 -5.66
CA LEU A 193 4.35 -4.74 -6.16
C LEU A 193 3.77 -3.39 -5.71
N ARG A 194 2.45 -3.24 -5.70
CA ARG A 194 1.80 -1.94 -5.51
C ARG A 194 1.33 -1.65 -4.08
N ALA A 195 1.14 -2.69 -3.28
CA ALA A 195 0.68 -2.54 -1.90
C ALA A 195 1.73 -2.97 -0.88
N VAL A 196 2.32 -4.15 -1.03
CA VAL A 196 3.22 -4.72 -0.01
C VAL A 196 4.63 -4.15 -0.12
N LEU A 197 5.21 -4.08 -1.31
CA LEU A 197 6.57 -3.59 -1.53
C LEU A 197 6.80 -2.14 -1.07
N PRO A 198 5.89 -1.17 -1.30
CA PRO A 198 6.05 0.17 -0.74
C PRO A 198 6.19 0.19 0.77
N VAL A 199 5.38 -0.60 1.48
CA VAL A 199 5.46 -0.69 2.94
C VAL A 199 6.76 -1.39 3.40
N ILE A 200 7.20 -2.43 2.70
CA ILE A 200 8.52 -3.05 2.96
C ILE A 200 9.63 -2.00 2.86
N ARG A 201 9.62 -1.14 1.82
CA ARG A 201 10.61 -0.06 1.66
C ARG A 201 10.56 0.96 2.78
N TRP A 202 9.37 1.38 3.21
CA TRP A 202 9.26 2.33 4.32
C TRP A 202 9.82 1.76 5.62
N ILE A 203 9.53 0.48 5.90
CA ILE A 203 10.09 -0.22 7.07
C ILE A 203 11.61 -0.33 6.93
N ASP A 204 12.12 -0.75 5.77
CA ASP A 204 13.56 -0.88 5.52
C ASP A 204 14.30 0.45 5.63
N ASN A 205 13.75 1.53 5.04
CA ASN A 205 14.30 2.88 5.16
C ASN A 205 14.33 3.36 6.62
N ALA A 206 13.25 3.12 7.38
CA ALA A 206 13.19 3.50 8.78
C ALA A 206 14.22 2.75 9.64
N GLN A 207 14.41 1.45 9.39
CA GLN A 207 15.42 0.63 10.08
C GLN A 207 16.85 1.09 9.78
N GLU A 208 17.12 1.51 8.54
CA GLU A 208 18.44 1.97 8.09
C GLU A 208 18.66 3.48 8.29
N HIS A 209 17.70 4.19 8.89
CA HIS A 209 17.71 5.66 9.01
C HIS A 209 17.98 6.36 7.67
N ARG A 210 17.46 5.81 6.56
CA ARG A 210 17.56 6.42 5.24
C ARG A 210 16.43 7.44 5.05
N GLU A 211 16.80 8.64 4.63
CA GLU A 211 15.90 9.73 4.29
C GLU A 211 16.00 10.00 2.78
N PRO A 212 15.18 9.36 1.95
CA PRO A 212 15.17 9.63 0.51
C PRO A 212 14.84 11.10 0.23
N PRO A 213 15.41 11.71 -0.84
CA PRO A 213 15.04 13.06 -1.23
C PRO A 213 13.52 13.19 -1.45
N ILE A 214 12.96 14.33 -1.06
CA ILE A 214 11.52 14.60 -1.09
C ILE A 214 11.14 15.19 -2.45
N ILE A 215 10.16 14.56 -3.12
CA ILE A 215 9.53 15.08 -4.32
C ILE A 215 8.08 15.44 -4.00
N TYR A 216 7.71 16.70 -4.14
CA TYR A 216 6.32 17.12 -4.19
C TYR A 216 5.79 17.09 -5.62
N ILE A 217 4.66 16.46 -5.85
CA ILE A 217 3.98 16.44 -7.14
C ILE A 217 2.60 17.07 -6.96
N ALA A 218 2.33 18.14 -7.71
CA ALA A 218 1.02 18.76 -7.70
C ALA A 218 -0.05 17.80 -8.24
N LEU A 219 -1.24 17.81 -7.62
CA LEU A 219 -2.36 17.03 -8.12
C LEU A 219 -2.93 17.66 -9.38
N ASP A 220 -3.30 18.93 -9.28
CA ASP A 220 -4.05 19.64 -10.30
C ASP A 220 -3.20 19.91 -11.55
N ASP A 221 -3.69 19.55 -12.71
CA ASP A 221 -3.06 19.72 -14.04
C ASP A 221 -1.63 19.14 -14.15
N THR A 222 -1.26 18.27 -13.20
CA THR A 222 0.05 17.60 -13.16
C THR A 222 -0.15 16.09 -13.07
N LEU A 223 -0.83 15.59 -12.01
CA LEU A 223 -1.26 14.20 -11.91
C LEU A 223 -2.64 13.99 -12.51
N SER A 224 -3.60 14.88 -12.23
CA SER A 224 -4.97 14.86 -12.74
C SER A 224 -5.18 15.88 -13.87
N ASP A 225 -5.98 15.51 -14.86
CA ASP A 225 -6.29 16.36 -16.02
C ASP A 225 -7.51 17.26 -15.72
N ASN A 226 -7.29 18.33 -15.00
CA ASN A 226 -8.36 19.28 -14.65
C ASN A 226 -8.85 20.06 -15.88
N LYS A 227 -7.95 20.39 -16.82
CA LYS A 227 -8.27 21.16 -18.04
C LYS A 227 -9.31 20.46 -18.92
N ASN A 228 -9.31 19.12 -18.94
CA ASN A 228 -10.27 18.34 -19.72
C ASN A 228 -11.38 17.72 -18.85
N GLY A 229 -11.41 17.99 -17.55
CA GLY A 229 -12.37 17.43 -16.60
C GLY A 229 -13.83 17.66 -16.97
N TRP A 230 -14.14 18.77 -17.66
CA TRP A 230 -15.47 19.11 -18.14
C TRP A 230 -16.11 18.03 -19.03
N ARG A 231 -15.32 17.20 -19.71
CA ARG A 231 -15.79 16.13 -20.62
C ARG A 231 -16.61 15.05 -19.93
N LYS A 232 -16.57 14.97 -18.62
CA LYS A 232 -17.31 13.98 -17.81
C LYS A 232 -18.72 14.44 -17.44
N TRP A 233 -19.17 15.64 -17.88
CA TRP A 233 -20.37 16.30 -17.42
C TRP A 233 -21.31 16.65 -18.57
N THR A 234 -22.62 16.76 -18.28
CA THR A 234 -23.63 17.18 -19.25
C THR A 234 -23.61 18.69 -19.50
N GLY A 235 -24.21 19.12 -20.61
CA GLY A 235 -24.29 20.56 -20.93
C GLY A 235 -25.04 21.39 -19.88
N GLU A 236 -26.08 20.81 -19.25
CA GLU A 236 -26.87 21.50 -18.21
C GLU A 236 -26.05 21.68 -16.92
N GLU A 237 -25.32 20.66 -16.50
CA GLU A 237 -24.42 20.71 -15.33
C GLU A 237 -23.29 21.72 -15.56
N LEU A 238 -22.68 21.74 -16.77
CA LEU A 238 -21.61 22.66 -17.11
C LEU A 238 -22.11 24.10 -17.13
N GLN A 239 -23.32 24.35 -17.63
CA GLN A 239 -23.93 25.69 -17.68
C GLN A 239 -24.16 26.30 -16.29
N ALA A 240 -24.56 25.44 -15.31
CA ALA A 240 -24.78 25.87 -13.93
C ALA A 240 -23.48 26.30 -13.21
N TYR A 241 -22.33 25.77 -13.66
CA TYR A 241 -21.01 26.03 -13.08
C TYR A 241 -20.03 26.69 -14.06
N GLU A 242 -20.51 27.37 -15.07
CA GLU A 242 -19.65 28.04 -16.05
C GLU A 242 -18.67 29.00 -15.39
N GLY A 243 -17.38 28.88 -15.77
CA GLY A 243 -16.28 29.64 -15.19
C GLY A 243 -15.83 29.23 -13.79
N ARG A 244 -16.50 28.22 -13.17
CA ARG A 244 -16.17 27.74 -11.81
C ARG A 244 -16.42 26.24 -11.66
N LEU A 245 -15.90 25.44 -12.60
CA LEU A 245 -16.05 23.98 -12.59
C LEU A 245 -15.49 23.31 -11.32
N HIS A 246 -14.53 23.96 -10.67
CA HIS A 246 -13.98 23.50 -9.39
C HIS A 246 -14.99 23.51 -8.23
N ASP A 247 -16.15 24.19 -8.40
CA ASP A 247 -17.25 24.18 -7.43
C ASP A 247 -18.27 23.06 -7.70
N LEU A 248 -18.17 22.40 -8.85
CA LEU A 248 -19.09 21.34 -9.24
C LEU A 248 -18.88 20.09 -8.38
N PRO A 249 -19.90 19.61 -7.63
CA PRO A 249 -19.76 18.44 -6.77
C PRO A 249 -19.33 17.19 -7.52
N GLY A 250 -18.31 16.49 -7.03
CA GLY A 250 -17.72 15.32 -7.66
C GLY A 250 -16.76 15.64 -8.81
N PHE A 251 -16.43 16.91 -9.06
CA PHE A 251 -15.55 17.30 -10.15
C PHE A 251 -14.19 16.63 -10.04
N PHE A 252 -13.52 16.78 -8.91
CA PHE A 252 -12.15 16.27 -8.74
C PHE A 252 -12.07 14.75 -8.71
N GLU A 253 -13.07 14.07 -8.15
CA GLU A 253 -13.11 12.62 -8.06
C GLU A 253 -13.19 11.92 -9.42
N ARG A 254 -13.84 12.57 -10.40
CA ARG A 254 -14.06 12.01 -11.75
C ARG A 254 -12.96 12.34 -12.75
N LEU A 255 -11.95 13.10 -12.37
CA LEU A 255 -10.84 13.45 -13.26
C LEU A 255 -10.05 12.21 -13.70
N GLU A 256 -9.61 12.21 -14.96
CA GLU A 256 -8.65 11.20 -15.43
C GLU A 256 -7.24 11.62 -15.05
N PRO A 257 -6.32 10.66 -14.86
CA PRO A 257 -4.90 10.97 -14.73
C PRO A 257 -4.35 11.56 -16.05
N MET A 258 -3.37 12.45 -15.94
CA MET A 258 -2.54 12.82 -17.07
C MET A 258 -1.83 11.59 -17.65
N ALA A 259 -1.57 11.60 -18.95
CA ALA A 259 -0.87 10.50 -19.63
C ALA A 259 0.46 10.19 -18.93
N SER A 260 0.73 8.93 -18.64
CA SER A 260 1.93 8.42 -17.94
C SER A 260 2.07 8.84 -16.45
N ALA A 261 1.23 9.72 -15.91
CA ALA A 261 1.36 10.28 -14.55
C ALA A 261 1.40 9.19 -13.45
N VAL A 262 0.46 8.26 -13.48
CA VAL A 262 0.40 7.17 -12.49
C VAL A 262 1.65 6.29 -12.56
N LYS A 263 2.12 5.95 -13.76
CA LYS A 263 3.35 5.18 -13.95
C LYS A 263 4.56 5.94 -13.39
N ALA A 264 4.68 7.22 -13.72
CA ALA A 264 5.78 8.07 -13.24
C ALA A 264 5.78 8.18 -11.72
N PHE A 265 4.60 8.41 -11.10
CA PHE A 265 4.47 8.43 -9.64
C PHE A 265 5.00 7.15 -8.99
N TYR A 266 4.59 5.97 -9.48
CA TYR A 266 5.07 4.70 -8.93
C TYR A 266 6.58 4.52 -9.11
N THR A 267 7.14 4.91 -10.28
CA THR A 267 8.58 4.80 -10.54
C THR A 267 9.38 5.74 -9.62
N LEU A 268 8.95 6.98 -9.45
CA LEU A 268 9.61 7.93 -8.54
C LEU A 268 9.52 7.46 -7.08
N ALA A 269 8.37 6.92 -6.65
CA ALA A 269 8.19 6.40 -5.29
C ALA A 269 9.08 5.17 -4.97
N GLU A 270 9.77 4.61 -5.96
CA GLU A 270 10.77 3.55 -5.74
C GLU A 270 12.06 4.07 -5.12
N HIS A 271 12.41 5.33 -5.35
CA HIS A 271 13.70 5.91 -4.98
C HIS A 271 13.59 7.17 -4.12
N TYR A 272 12.43 7.82 -4.10
CA TYR A 272 12.19 9.12 -3.47
C TYR A 272 11.06 9.05 -2.44
N ASP A 273 11.02 9.97 -1.47
CA ASP A 273 9.83 10.23 -0.66
C ASP A 273 8.87 11.12 -1.46
N VAL A 274 8.02 10.48 -2.27
CA VAL A 274 7.08 11.19 -3.13
C VAL A 274 5.84 11.57 -2.33
N ARG A 275 5.47 12.85 -2.39
CA ARG A 275 4.29 13.42 -1.73
C ARG A 275 3.42 14.15 -2.74
N VAL A 276 2.12 13.95 -2.66
CA VAL A 276 1.15 14.70 -3.47
C VAL A 276 0.82 15.99 -2.75
N VAL A 277 0.88 17.10 -3.47
CA VAL A 277 0.45 18.40 -2.95
C VAL A 277 -0.70 18.93 -3.78
N SER A 278 -1.73 19.45 -3.13
CA SER A 278 -2.86 20.04 -3.82
C SER A 278 -3.34 21.29 -3.12
N ALA A 279 -3.69 22.29 -3.88
CA ALA A 279 -4.47 23.40 -3.42
C ALA A 279 -5.95 23.00 -3.30
N TYR A 280 -6.74 23.79 -2.61
CA TYR A 280 -8.19 23.58 -2.54
C TYR A 280 -8.94 24.89 -2.82
N PRO A 281 -10.05 24.84 -3.57
CA PRO A 281 -10.89 26.01 -3.77
C PRO A 281 -11.65 26.34 -2.48
N PRO A 282 -11.51 27.57 -1.94
CA PRO A 282 -12.20 27.96 -0.70
C PRO A 282 -13.73 27.88 -0.80
N SER A 283 -14.27 27.98 -2.02
CA SER A 283 -15.70 27.89 -2.31
C SER A 283 -16.27 26.48 -2.28
N ASN A 284 -15.40 25.43 -2.38
CA ASN A 284 -15.83 24.04 -2.41
C ASN A 284 -15.13 23.22 -1.32
N PRO A 285 -15.67 23.12 -0.09
CA PRO A 285 -15.09 22.30 0.98
C PRO A 285 -15.08 20.80 0.67
N GLN A 286 -15.93 20.31 -0.24
CA GLN A 286 -15.99 18.90 -0.65
C GLN A 286 -14.78 18.51 -1.51
N ALA A 287 -14.13 19.45 -2.16
CA ALA A 287 -12.96 19.23 -2.99
C ALA A 287 -11.83 18.46 -2.25
N LEU A 288 -11.66 18.68 -0.95
CA LEU A 288 -10.67 17.96 -0.14
C LEU A 288 -10.94 16.46 -0.15
N ALA A 289 -12.18 16.05 0.14
CA ALA A 289 -12.55 14.63 0.17
C ALA A 289 -12.54 14.00 -1.24
N GLU A 290 -12.95 14.76 -2.27
CA GLU A 290 -12.93 14.29 -3.66
C GLU A 290 -11.49 14.03 -4.14
N LYS A 291 -10.57 14.93 -3.85
CA LYS A 291 -9.15 14.81 -4.19
C LYS A 291 -8.47 13.69 -3.41
N GLN A 292 -8.83 13.50 -2.15
CA GLN A 292 -8.35 12.37 -1.37
C GLN A 292 -8.79 11.04 -2.02
N ARG A 293 -10.09 10.89 -2.38
CA ARG A 293 -10.59 9.68 -3.06
C ARG A 293 -9.90 9.45 -4.40
N TRP A 294 -9.64 10.51 -5.17
CA TRP A 294 -8.87 10.41 -6.41
C TRP A 294 -7.47 9.84 -6.17
N VAL A 295 -6.75 10.35 -5.17
CA VAL A 295 -5.41 9.88 -4.80
C VAL A 295 -5.44 8.41 -4.35
N GLU A 296 -6.40 8.04 -3.53
CA GLU A 296 -6.58 6.65 -3.07
C GLU A 296 -6.86 5.70 -4.25
N GLN A 297 -7.74 6.11 -5.18
CA GLN A 297 -8.10 5.31 -6.34
C GLN A 297 -6.94 5.09 -7.31
N TRP A 298 -6.20 6.14 -7.65
CA TRP A 298 -5.20 6.09 -8.72
C TRP A 298 -3.79 5.80 -8.24
N LEU A 299 -3.41 6.31 -7.07
CA LEU A 299 -2.04 6.20 -6.54
C LEU A 299 -1.91 5.16 -5.42
N GLY A 300 -2.98 4.90 -4.67
CA GLY A 300 -3.06 3.83 -3.68
C GLY A 300 -2.01 3.94 -2.57
N VAL A 301 -1.51 2.77 -2.13
CA VAL A 301 -0.62 2.63 -0.97
C VAL A 301 0.62 3.55 -1.00
N PRO A 302 1.34 3.73 -2.10
CA PRO A 302 2.50 4.65 -2.12
C PRO A 302 2.18 6.10 -1.74
N ALA A 303 0.92 6.53 -1.90
CA ALA A 303 0.46 7.87 -1.52
C ALA A 303 -0.16 7.93 -0.11
N TYR A 304 -0.28 6.82 0.60
CA TYR A 304 -0.89 6.77 1.94
C TYR A 304 -0.15 7.69 2.92
N GLY A 305 -0.90 8.62 3.56
CA GLY A 305 -0.35 9.62 4.48
C GLY A 305 0.59 10.64 3.83
N ARG A 306 0.60 10.73 2.49
CA ARG A 306 1.48 11.60 1.71
C ARG A 306 0.75 12.64 0.86
N LEU A 307 -0.54 12.85 1.12
CA LEU A 307 -1.31 13.94 0.51
C LEU A 307 -1.31 15.16 1.43
N LEU A 308 -0.88 16.30 0.91
CA LEU A 308 -0.85 17.57 1.60
C LEU A 308 -1.77 18.57 0.89
N PHE A 309 -2.61 19.26 1.67
CA PHE A 309 -3.40 20.37 1.15
C PHE A 309 -2.79 21.68 1.59
N THR A 310 -2.42 22.51 0.63
CA THR A 310 -1.89 23.85 0.90
C THR A 310 -2.15 24.78 -0.29
N ASN A 311 -2.46 26.03 0.01
CA ASN A 311 -2.49 27.12 -0.97
C ASN A 311 -1.18 27.93 -0.96
N SER A 312 -0.13 27.41 -0.31
CA SER A 312 1.16 28.06 -0.10
C SER A 312 2.30 27.08 -0.28
N LYS A 313 2.52 26.59 -1.51
CA LYS A 313 3.55 25.56 -1.82
C LYS A 313 4.98 26.06 -1.53
N GLN A 314 5.22 27.37 -1.58
CA GLN A 314 6.50 27.99 -1.22
C GLN A 314 6.92 27.75 0.25
N LEU A 315 6.00 27.33 1.12
CA LEU A 315 6.30 26.99 2.51
C LEU A 315 6.72 25.52 2.69
N LEU A 316 6.66 24.71 1.63
CA LEU A 316 7.05 23.31 1.68
C LEU A 316 8.58 23.19 1.69
N TYR A 317 9.07 22.30 2.54
CA TYR A 317 10.48 21.92 2.56
C TYR A 317 10.67 20.59 1.81
N GLY A 318 11.50 20.61 0.77
CA GLY A 318 11.77 19.43 -0.06
C GLY A 318 12.79 19.71 -1.15
N ASP A 319 13.19 18.66 -1.87
CA ASP A 319 14.26 18.75 -2.88
C ASP A 319 13.71 19.12 -4.25
N TYR A 320 12.53 18.60 -4.61
CA TYR A 320 11.92 18.81 -5.92
C TYR A 320 10.43 19.12 -5.78
N LEU A 321 9.94 20.01 -6.65
CA LEU A 321 8.52 20.27 -6.88
C LEU A 321 8.23 20.07 -8.37
N ILE A 322 7.27 19.20 -8.70
CA ILE A 322 6.76 19.01 -10.06
C ILE A 322 5.34 19.57 -10.08
N SER A 323 5.13 20.67 -10.80
CA SER A 323 3.83 21.31 -10.86
C SER A 323 3.62 22.12 -12.13
N ALA A 324 2.36 22.15 -12.63
CA ALA A 324 1.93 23.15 -13.59
C ALA A 324 1.76 24.50 -12.88
N ALA A 325 2.16 25.60 -13.53
CA ALA A 325 2.28 26.93 -12.90
C ALA A 325 0.98 27.56 -12.41
N GLN A 326 -0.20 27.09 -12.84
CA GLN A 326 -1.46 27.74 -12.47
C GLN A 326 -2.54 26.71 -12.17
N THR A 327 -3.20 26.88 -11.04
CA THR A 327 -4.49 26.28 -10.75
C THR A 327 -5.60 27.32 -10.97
N ALA A 328 -6.71 26.91 -11.58
CA ALA A 328 -7.80 27.80 -12.02
C ALA A 328 -8.48 28.60 -10.88
N TYR A 329 -8.22 28.28 -9.62
CA TYR A 329 -8.88 28.87 -8.44
C TYR A 329 -7.93 29.55 -7.44
N LEU A 330 -6.64 29.70 -7.79
CA LEU A 330 -5.67 30.47 -7.00
C LEU A 330 -5.25 31.72 -7.77
N ALA A 331 -5.20 32.87 -7.07
CA ALA A 331 -4.90 34.17 -7.68
C ALA A 331 -3.43 34.33 -8.09
N ALA A 332 -2.52 33.61 -7.45
CA ALA A 332 -1.10 33.56 -7.78
C ALA A 332 -0.52 32.23 -7.32
N ASP A 333 0.27 31.59 -8.16
CA ASP A 333 1.00 30.39 -7.83
C ASP A 333 2.45 30.77 -7.52
N ASP A 334 2.82 30.69 -6.23
CA ASP A 334 4.16 31.05 -5.76
C ASP A 334 5.16 29.85 -5.89
N ASP A 335 4.92 28.92 -6.84
CA ASP A 335 5.78 27.76 -7.06
C ASP A 335 7.23 28.16 -7.36
N ALA A 336 7.43 29.31 -8.02
CA ALA A 336 8.76 29.87 -8.28
C ALA A 336 9.55 30.23 -6.99
N ASN A 337 8.86 30.37 -5.86
CA ASN A 337 9.49 30.64 -4.56
C ASN A 337 9.75 29.35 -3.76
N PHE A 338 9.53 28.17 -4.33
CA PHE A 338 9.89 26.91 -3.71
C PHE A 338 11.43 26.84 -3.52
N MET A 339 11.85 26.46 -2.34
CA MET A 339 13.29 26.48 -1.97
C MET A 339 14.13 25.38 -2.64
N GLY A 340 13.51 24.34 -3.17
CA GLY A 340 14.17 23.27 -3.93
C GLY A 340 14.14 23.53 -5.44
N THR A 341 14.30 22.45 -6.22
CA THR A 341 14.24 22.52 -7.68
C THR A 341 12.79 22.37 -8.16
N TRP A 342 12.28 23.40 -8.79
CA TRP A 342 10.97 23.34 -9.43
C TRP A 342 11.04 22.90 -10.89
N LEU A 343 10.36 21.81 -11.22
CA LEU A 343 10.14 21.31 -12.58
C LEU A 343 8.77 21.83 -13.05
N HIS A 344 8.78 22.83 -13.90
CA HIS A 344 7.55 23.47 -14.43
C HIS A 344 6.86 22.54 -15.44
N PHE A 345 5.93 21.70 -14.93
CA PHE A 345 5.22 20.74 -15.75
C PHE A 345 4.31 21.39 -16.78
N GLY A 346 4.35 20.90 -18.02
CA GLY A 346 3.54 21.43 -19.14
C GLY A 346 4.28 22.49 -19.96
N GLU A 347 5.49 22.91 -19.57
CA GLU A 347 6.36 23.83 -20.31
C GLU A 347 7.72 23.22 -20.64
N ASP A 348 8.44 23.79 -21.62
CA ASP A 348 9.81 23.35 -21.92
C ASP A 348 10.72 23.56 -20.70
N PRO A 349 11.56 22.58 -20.32
CA PRO A 349 11.79 21.28 -20.96
C PRO A 349 10.92 20.14 -20.43
N TYR A 350 9.92 20.36 -19.59
CA TYR A 350 9.12 19.33 -18.87
C TYR A 350 7.66 19.31 -19.33
N LYS A 351 7.43 19.24 -20.66
CA LYS A 351 6.10 19.24 -21.25
C LYS A 351 5.23 18.05 -20.86
N THR A 352 5.88 16.91 -20.71
CA THR A 352 5.23 15.62 -20.47
C THR A 352 5.87 14.90 -19.28
N TRP A 353 5.20 13.86 -18.79
CA TRP A 353 5.78 12.98 -17.79
C TRP A 353 7.01 12.21 -18.29
N ASP A 354 7.12 11.96 -19.59
CA ASP A 354 8.31 11.30 -20.16
C ASP A 354 9.54 12.23 -20.05
N ASP A 355 9.38 13.54 -20.28
CA ASP A 355 10.45 14.53 -20.09
C ASP A 355 10.90 14.62 -18.62
N VAL A 356 9.94 14.62 -17.69
CA VAL A 356 10.22 14.60 -16.24
C VAL A 356 10.98 13.34 -15.87
N MET A 357 10.56 12.17 -16.36
CA MET A 357 11.24 10.90 -16.08
C MET A 357 12.63 10.84 -16.69
N GLU A 358 12.87 11.47 -17.85
CA GLU A 358 14.20 11.60 -18.41
C GLU A 358 15.14 12.41 -17.50
N PHE A 359 14.64 13.52 -16.93
CA PHE A 359 15.41 14.30 -15.94
C PHE A 359 15.84 13.44 -14.75
N PHE A 360 14.92 12.71 -14.11
CA PHE A 360 15.25 11.86 -12.96
C PHE A 360 16.11 10.66 -13.32
N SER A 361 16.01 10.11 -14.53
CA SER A 361 16.88 9.02 -14.99
C SER A 361 18.34 9.45 -15.11
N ARG A 362 18.59 10.69 -15.52
CA ARG A 362 19.93 11.28 -15.60
C ARG A 362 20.55 11.53 -14.22
N LEU A 363 19.73 11.86 -13.21
CA LEU A 363 20.21 12.03 -11.83
C LEU A 363 20.60 10.70 -11.17
N GLY A 364 19.87 9.61 -11.44
CA GLY A 364 20.16 8.29 -10.89
C GLY A 364 21.34 7.56 -11.54
N GLY A 365 21.93 8.10 -12.59
CA GLY A 365 23.06 7.53 -13.33
C GLY A 365 24.45 8.04 -12.87
N GLN A 366 24.55 8.69 -11.70
CA GLN A 366 25.82 9.12 -11.09
C GLN A 366 26.24 8.23 -9.94
#